data_b4b334aa73640ad6d175049a81eba989
#
_entry.id   b4b334aa73640ad6d175049a81eba989
#
_cell.length_a   1.000
_cell.length_b   1.000
_cell.length_c   1.000
_cell.angle_alpha   90.00
_cell.angle_beta   90.00
_cell.angle_gamma   90.00
#
_symmetry.space_group_name_H-M   'P 1'
#
loop_
_entity.id
_entity.type
_entity.pdbx_description
1 polymer ?
#
loop_
_entity_poly.entity_id
_entity_poly.type
_entity_poly.pdbx_seq_one_letter_code
_entity_poly.pdbx_strand_id
1 'polypeptide(L)'
;REFDTFPNEKQRISRMNAYIFLSNLLFLYIGFFGFLCYNGIEVKKLKVNTSKSKNAESFYIKQSYIDSNGKSTSRTIRKLGTLKELLVEHGPTRDDVMAWAKEQARIETEKFEQEKANNCIPITFHPNRKIAHGEKRKFQGGYLFLQSLYYELGLNKVCRKIRDKHHYDYDLNAILSDLIYTRILEPGSKRSSFETAKTFLEAPTYQLHDIYRALNVLSEECDLIQSELYRNSKSVLKRNDGVLYYDCTNYYFEIEQEDGDKKYGKSKEHRPNPIVQMGLFTDGDGIPLAFSIFPGNQNEQTSLKPLEKKVIEEFGCEEFIFCSDAGLGSENNRLLNHSKKRSYIVTQSIKKLPEEYRTLALNKKGFRCLSDHKAVDLNSLTDDDKEELFYKEEPYSSKKMEQRLLITYSPKYAAYQKEIREKQIERAKAMLSNGRHKKNRKNPNDPARFIDKTAVTKDGEMADILYFLDEEKIAQEAQYDGLYAVCTDLFDDEPEDILKVSESRWQIEACFRIMKTDFSARPVFVQRNDRIRAHFLICFLALFIYRLLEKKLERKYTCEELLSTLRDYEFADVQGQGFIPIYESTKLTDALHEVAGFETDYEFLTKRKMKEIQKLSKQSREKS
;
A
#
# COMPACT_ATOMS: atom_id res chain seq x y z
N ARG A 1 28.19 -29.01 34.40
CA ARG A 1 27.54 -29.80 35.48
C ARG A 1 26.64 -28.83 36.24
N GLU A 2 25.36 -28.81 35.90
CA GLU A 2 24.25 -29.00 36.82
C GLU A 2 22.96 -29.06 35.96
N PHE A 3 22.19 -30.06 36.22
CA PHE A 3 20.94 -30.39 35.56
C PHE A 3 19.81 -29.55 36.16
N ASP A 4 19.11 -28.76 35.38
CA ASP A 4 17.83 -28.19 35.78
C ASP A 4 16.70 -29.11 35.30
N THR A 5 15.86 -29.45 36.23
CA THR A 5 14.80 -30.45 36.22
C THR A 5 13.62 -29.99 35.35
N PHE A 6 13.23 -30.80 34.37
CA PHE A 6 11.99 -30.66 33.62
C PHE A 6 10.76 -30.94 34.51
N PRO A 7 9.68 -30.17 34.40
CA PRO A 7 8.45 -30.46 35.15
C PRO A 7 7.73 -31.68 34.58
N ASN A 8 7.22 -32.47 35.51
CA ASN A 8 6.63 -33.81 35.45
C ASN A 8 5.56 -33.94 34.33
N GLU A 9 5.64 -34.99 33.51
CA GLU A 9 4.71 -35.30 32.40
C GLU A 9 3.23 -35.34 32.82
N LYS A 10 2.92 -35.69 34.07
CA LYS A 10 1.53 -35.67 34.59
C LYS A 10 0.90 -34.27 34.65
N GLN A 11 1.69 -33.22 34.83
CA GLN A 11 1.17 -31.84 34.79
C GLN A 11 0.96 -31.32 33.35
N ARG A 12 1.71 -31.85 32.39
CA ARG A 12 1.52 -31.53 30.97
C ARG A 12 0.26 -32.15 30.41
N ILE A 13 -0.02 -33.41 30.77
CA ILE A 13 -1.23 -34.14 30.32
C ILE A 13 -2.50 -33.54 30.94
N SER A 14 -2.45 -33.09 32.21
CA SER A 14 -3.59 -32.41 32.85
C SER A 14 -3.90 -31.04 32.23
N ARG A 15 -2.87 -30.24 31.85
CA ARG A 15 -3.06 -28.96 31.17
C ARG A 15 -3.51 -29.15 29.72
N MET A 16 -3.03 -30.17 29.03
CA MET A 16 -3.44 -30.46 27.66
C MET A 16 -4.89 -30.97 27.60
N ASN A 17 -5.33 -31.78 28.56
CA ASN A 17 -6.73 -32.20 28.64
C ASN A 17 -7.69 -31.09 29.05
N ALA A 18 -7.26 -30.13 29.88
CA ALA A 18 -8.04 -28.94 30.20
C ALA A 18 -8.15 -28.00 28.99
N TYR A 19 -7.08 -27.88 28.17
CA TYR A 19 -7.11 -27.09 26.93
C TYR A 19 -8.01 -27.73 25.86
N ILE A 20 -7.97 -29.04 25.72
CA ILE A 20 -8.84 -29.81 24.78
C ILE A 20 -10.30 -29.73 25.24
N PHE A 21 -10.58 -29.79 26.56
CA PHE A 21 -11.93 -29.68 27.09
C PHE A 21 -12.49 -28.25 26.95
N LEU A 22 -11.68 -27.22 27.18
CA LEU A 22 -12.05 -25.82 26.97
C LEU A 22 -12.18 -25.47 25.48
N SER A 23 -11.31 -25.99 24.61
CA SER A 23 -11.43 -25.80 23.17
C SER A 23 -12.68 -26.49 22.60
N ASN A 24 -13.02 -27.69 23.06
CA ASN A 24 -14.24 -28.41 22.62
C ASN A 24 -15.52 -27.73 23.16
N LEU A 25 -15.52 -27.16 24.38
CA LEU A 25 -16.65 -26.33 24.85
C LEU A 25 -16.74 -25.01 24.09
N LEU A 26 -15.62 -24.38 23.74
CA LEU A 26 -15.60 -23.18 22.92
C LEU A 26 -16.03 -23.47 21.47
N PHE A 27 -15.64 -24.61 20.91
CA PHE A 27 -16.11 -25.09 19.61
C PHE A 27 -17.59 -25.41 19.59
N LEU A 28 -18.13 -26.01 20.66
CA LEU A 28 -19.59 -26.24 20.79
C LEU A 28 -20.35 -24.92 21.00
N TYR A 29 -19.79 -23.98 21.75
CA TYR A 29 -20.43 -22.67 21.96
C TYR A 29 -20.31 -21.75 20.71
N ILE A 30 -19.19 -21.75 20.04
CA ILE A 30 -18.97 -21.04 18.76
C ILE A 30 -19.74 -21.75 17.64
N GLY A 31 -19.81 -23.08 17.61
CA GLY A 31 -20.60 -23.84 16.65
C GLY A 31 -22.11 -23.61 16.81
N PHE A 32 -22.63 -23.46 18.04
CA PHE A 32 -24.05 -23.17 18.27
C PHE A 32 -24.42 -21.71 18.06
N PHE A 33 -23.50 -20.75 18.34
CA PHE A 33 -23.70 -19.33 18.01
C PHE A 33 -23.33 -19.06 16.54
N GLY A 34 -22.34 -19.76 15.97
CA GLY A 34 -21.99 -19.68 14.55
C GLY A 34 -23.09 -20.23 13.65
N PHE A 35 -23.82 -21.28 14.08
CA PHE A 35 -24.97 -21.81 13.33
C PHE A 35 -26.18 -20.84 13.36
N LEU A 36 -26.24 -19.93 14.32
CA LEU A 36 -27.25 -18.87 14.38
C LEU A 36 -26.83 -17.57 13.65
N CYS A 37 -25.53 -17.38 13.40
CA CYS A 37 -25.03 -16.20 12.68
C CYS A 37 -24.67 -16.47 11.20
N TYR A 38 -24.55 -17.74 10.78
CA TYR A 38 -24.14 -18.10 9.40
C TYR A 38 -25.32 -18.15 8.39
N ASN A 39 -26.53 -17.80 8.82
CA ASN A 39 -27.69 -17.60 7.95
C ASN A 39 -28.04 -16.11 7.75
N GLY A 40 -27.07 -15.24 7.76
CA GLY A 40 -27.24 -13.79 7.62
C GLY A 40 -27.19 -13.25 6.19
N ILE A 41 -27.75 -13.97 5.21
CA ILE A 41 -28.37 -13.27 4.07
C ILE A 41 -29.81 -13.05 4.54
N GLU A 42 -30.10 -11.87 5.09
CA GLU A 42 -31.47 -11.44 5.35
C GLU A 42 -32.27 -11.60 4.05
N VAL A 43 -32.93 -12.75 3.91
CA VAL A 43 -34.03 -12.86 2.94
C VAL A 43 -35.03 -11.81 3.38
N LYS A 44 -35.09 -10.69 2.65
CA LYS A 44 -36.03 -9.62 2.96
C LYS A 44 -37.42 -10.23 2.89
N LYS A 45 -37.99 -10.53 4.07
CA LYS A 45 -39.29 -11.18 4.25
C LYS A 45 -40.32 -10.48 3.37
N LEU A 46 -41.14 -11.24 2.69
CA LEU A 46 -42.26 -10.70 1.93
C LEU A 46 -43.18 -9.97 2.90
N LYS A 47 -43.63 -8.79 2.52
CA LYS A 47 -44.46 -7.92 3.40
C LYS A 47 -45.82 -7.66 2.77
N VAL A 48 -46.82 -7.59 3.63
CA VAL A 48 -48.15 -7.11 3.22
C VAL A 48 -48.07 -5.61 3.03
N ASN A 49 -48.51 -5.14 1.88
CA ASN A 49 -48.72 -3.73 1.58
C ASN A 49 -50.18 -3.49 1.19
N THR A 50 -50.77 -2.39 1.63
CA THR A 50 -52.11 -1.98 1.22
C THR A 50 -52.04 -0.74 0.35
N SER A 51 -52.96 -0.64 -0.60
CA SER A 51 -53.14 0.53 -1.45
C SER A 51 -54.59 0.99 -1.30
N LYS A 52 -54.81 2.25 -0.88
CA LYS A 52 -56.13 2.85 -0.71
C LYS A 52 -56.44 3.77 -1.89
N SER A 53 -57.63 3.60 -2.44
CA SER A 53 -58.26 4.52 -3.39
C SER A 53 -59.55 5.09 -2.77
N LYS A 54 -60.23 6.05 -3.45
CA LYS A 54 -61.46 6.65 -2.92
C LYS A 54 -62.55 5.63 -2.56
N ASN A 55 -62.61 4.48 -3.26
CA ASN A 55 -63.68 3.50 -3.16
C ASN A 55 -63.25 2.09 -2.75
N ALA A 56 -61.94 1.83 -2.58
CA ALA A 56 -61.47 0.50 -2.26
C ALA A 56 -60.07 0.52 -1.60
N GLU A 57 -59.84 -0.43 -0.67
CA GLU A 57 -58.52 -0.78 -0.15
C GLU A 57 -58.16 -2.16 -0.69
N SER A 58 -56.95 -2.30 -1.31
CA SER A 58 -56.46 -3.55 -1.85
C SER A 58 -55.19 -4.01 -1.14
N PHE A 59 -55.05 -5.32 -0.95
CA PHE A 59 -53.96 -5.98 -0.24
C PHE A 59 -53.03 -6.69 -1.22
N TYR A 60 -51.70 -6.55 -1.00
CA TYR A 60 -50.65 -7.12 -1.85
C TYR A 60 -49.57 -7.70 -1.01
N ILE A 61 -48.98 -8.80 -1.46
CA ILE A 61 -47.67 -9.30 -0.98
C ILE A 61 -46.60 -8.69 -1.86
N LYS A 62 -45.64 -7.97 -1.25
CA LYS A 62 -44.56 -7.30 -1.95
C LYS A 62 -43.18 -7.75 -1.45
N GLN A 63 -42.21 -7.80 -2.34
CA GLN A 63 -40.81 -8.01 -2.05
C GLN A 63 -40.06 -6.70 -2.19
N SER A 64 -39.35 -6.28 -1.15
CA SER A 64 -38.45 -5.14 -1.22
C SER A 64 -37.11 -5.55 -1.83
N TYR A 65 -36.54 -4.74 -2.71
CA TYR A 65 -35.22 -4.92 -3.30
C TYR A 65 -34.55 -3.55 -3.52
N ILE A 66 -33.26 -3.56 -3.73
CA ILE A 66 -32.50 -2.37 -4.10
C ILE A 66 -32.37 -2.39 -5.62
N ASP A 67 -32.75 -1.32 -6.30
CA ASP A 67 -32.62 -1.20 -7.75
C ASP A 67 -31.15 -0.91 -8.17
N SER A 68 -30.91 -0.86 -9.47
CA SER A 68 -29.59 -0.59 -10.05
C SER A 68 -29.01 0.78 -9.69
N ASN A 69 -29.82 1.66 -9.09
CA ASN A 69 -29.42 3.00 -8.66
C ASN A 69 -29.27 3.10 -7.13
N GLY A 70 -29.23 1.95 -6.42
CA GLY A 70 -29.10 1.92 -4.95
C GLY A 70 -30.37 2.29 -4.20
N LYS A 71 -31.48 2.55 -4.87
CA LYS A 71 -32.75 2.97 -4.24
C LYS A 71 -33.57 1.76 -3.81
N SER A 72 -34.04 1.78 -2.55
CA SER A 72 -34.97 0.75 -2.05
C SER A 72 -36.31 0.87 -2.75
N THR A 73 -36.73 -0.19 -3.41
CA THR A 73 -38.00 -0.29 -4.14
C THR A 73 -38.69 -1.62 -3.82
N SER A 74 -39.91 -1.83 -4.33
CA SER A 74 -40.65 -3.07 -4.10
C SER A 74 -41.37 -3.53 -5.34
N ARG A 75 -41.39 -4.84 -5.58
CA ARG A 75 -42.21 -5.47 -6.63
C ARG A 75 -43.38 -6.22 -6.00
N THR A 76 -44.53 -6.23 -6.67
CA THR A 76 -45.67 -7.03 -6.27
C THR A 76 -45.47 -8.48 -6.67
N ILE A 77 -45.53 -9.39 -5.68
CA ILE A 77 -45.47 -10.83 -5.89
C ILE A 77 -46.87 -11.38 -6.13
N ARG A 78 -47.83 -10.98 -5.29
CA ARG A 78 -49.22 -11.44 -5.37
C ARG A 78 -50.19 -10.36 -4.93
N LYS A 79 -51.31 -10.20 -5.66
CA LYS A 79 -52.47 -9.43 -5.20
C LYS A 79 -53.39 -10.38 -4.44
N LEU A 80 -53.76 -10.02 -3.20
CA LEU A 80 -54.61 -10.84 -2.35
C LEU A 80 -56.09 -10.58 -2.59
N GLY A 81 -56.46 -9.33 -2.89
CA GLY A 81 -57.85 -8.91 -3.12
C GLY A 81 -58.14 -7.54 -2.58
N THR A 82 -59.42 -7.11 -2.69
CA THR A 82 -59.91 -5.88 -2.07
C THR A 82 -60.43 -6.18 -0.67
N LEU A 83 -60.42 -5.17 0.22
CA LEU A 83 -60.92 -5.32 1.59
C LEU A 83 -62.35 -5.86 1.60
N LYS A 84 -63.21 -5.37 0.69
CA LYS A 84 -64.62 -5.79 0.60
C LYS A 84 -64.77 -7.28 0.26
N GLU A 85 -63.95 -7.80 -0.63
CA GLU A 85 -63.93 -9.23 -0.97
C GLU A 85 -63.40 -10.05 0.22
N LEU A 86 -62.30 -9.62 0.79
CA LEU A 86 -61.59 -10.37 1.84
C LEU A 86 -62.36 -10.38 3.19
N LEU A 87 -63.18 -9.38 3.49
CA LEU A 87 -64.06 -9.38 4.67
C LEU A 87 -65.12 -10.49 4.61
N VAL A 88 -65.55 -10.88 3.42
CA VAL A 88 -66.53 -11.95 3.23
C VAL A 88 -65.94 -13.32 3.52
N GLU A 89 -64.64 -13.50 3.21
CA GLU A 89 -63.99 -14.82 3.24
C GLU A 89 -63.14 -15.02 4.52
N HIS A 90 -62.58 -13.96 5.09
CA HIS A 90 -61.50 -14.08 6.07
C HIS A 90 -61.77 -13.34 7.40
N GLY A 91 -63.01 -12.88 7.68
CA GLY A 91 -63.44 -12.32 8.94
C GLY A 91 -64.09 -10.96 8.83
N PRO A 92 -64.91 -10.56 9.86
CA PRO A 92 -65.76 -9.37 9.80
C PRO A 92 -64.99 -8.06 9.96
N THR A 93 -63.73 -8.08 10.40
CA THR A 93 -62.97 -6.85 10.66
C THR A 93 -61.75 -6.72 9.73
N ARG A 94 -61.30 -5.48 9.54
CA ARG A 94 -60.07 -5.19 8.80
C ARG A 94 -58.84 -5.85 9.42
N ASP A 95 -58.84 -6.00 10.74
CA ASP A 95 -57.72 -6.62 11.48
C ASP A 95 -57.66 -8.13 11.24
N ASP A 96 -58.78 -8.81 11.09
CA ASP A 96 -58.86 -10.23 10.69
C ASP A 96 -58.27 -10.43 9.31
N VAL A 97 -58.66 -9.58 8.35
CA VAL A 97 -58.09 -9.58 6.98
C VAL A 97 -56.62 -9.32 7.00
N MET A 98 -56.15 -8.39 7.84
CA MET A 98 -54.72 -8.10 7.96
C MET A 98 -53.94 -9.27 8.59
N ALA A 99 -54.51 -9.94 9.60
CA ALA A 99 -53.90 -11.13 10.20
C ALA A 99 -53.76 -12.26 9.18
N TRP A 100 -54.84 -12.52 8.43
CA TRP A 100 -54.81 -13.50 7.34
C TRP A 100 -53.81 -13.13 6.25
N ALA A 101 -53.75 -11.89 5.80
CA ALA A 101 -52.80 -11.43 4.80
C ALA A 101 -51.35 -11.58 5.25
N LYS A 102 -51.04 -11.32 6.56
CA LYS A 102 -49.71 -11.56 7.14
C LYS A 102 -49.37 -13.06 7.13
N GLU A 103 -50.31 -13.93 7.41
CA GLU A 103 -50.09 -15.38 7.34
C GLU A 103 -49.86 -15.84 5.91
N GLN A 104 -50.59 -15.31 4.92
CA GLN A 104 -50.29 -15.56 3.50
C GLN A 104 -48.88 -15.10 3.11
N ALA A 105 -48.45 -13.93 3.60
CA ALA A 105 -47.10 -13.45 3.35
C ALA A 105 -46.01 -14.36 3.98
N ARG A 106 -46.31 -14.95 5.17
CA ARG A 106 -45.45 -15.94 5.83
C ARG A 106 -45.33 -17.21 4.99
N ILE A 107 -46.46 -17.76 4.56
CA ILE A 107 -46.51 -18.98 3.71
C ILE A 107 -45.79 -18.75 2.38
N GLU A 108 -45.99 -17.61 1.72
CA GLU A 108 -45.28 -17.27 0.49
C GLU A 108 -43.78 -17.05 0.71
N THR A 109 -43.39 -16.55 1.89
CA THR A 109 -41.96 -16.42 2.26
C THR A 109 -41.33 -17.82 2.40
N GLU A 110 -41.99 -18.74 3.12
CA GLU A 110 -41.53 -20.11 3.29
C GLU A 110 -41.43 -20.87 1.97
N LYS A 111 -42.42 -20.72 1.07
CA LYS A 111 -42.35 -21.28 -0.29
C LYS A 111 -41.16 -20.71 -1.07
N PHE A 112 -40.96 -19.42 -1.02
CA PHE A 112 -39.86 -18.75 -1.69
C PHE A 112 -38.49 -19.19 -1.15
N GLU A 113 -38.39 -19.40 0.19
CA GLU A 113 -37.20 -19.94 0.84
C GLU A 113 -36.95 -21.39 0.45
N GLN A 114 -38.00 -22.22 0.39
CA GLN A 114 -37.90 -23.62 -0.07
C GLN A 114 -37.51 -23.71 -1.55
N GLU A 115 -38.10 -22.90 -2.42
CA GLU A 115 -37.73 -22.81 -3.83
C GLU A 115 -36.29 -22.36 -4.01
N LYS A 116 -35.82 -21.43 -3.18
CA LYS A 116 -34.42 -20.97 -3.15
C LYS A 116 -33.47 -22.04 -2.63
N ALA A 117 -33.85 -22.78 -1.59
CA ALA A 117 -33.09 -23.90 -1.04
C ALA A 117 -33.02 -25.09 -2.01
N ASN A 118 -34.08 -25.31 -2.81
CA ASN A 118 -34.14 -26.36 -3.84
C ASN A 118 -33.49 -25.96 -5.18
N ASN A 119 -32.94 -24.73 -5.30
CA ASN A 119 -32.31 -24.26 -6.51
C ASN A 119 -30.89 -24.84 -6.67
N CYS A 120 -30.81 -26.14 -6.78
CA CYS A 120 -29.60 -26.91 -7.03
C CYS A 120 -29.25 -26.93 -8.51
N ILE A 121 -27.97 -26.76 -8.84
CA ILE A 121 -27.45 -26.95 -10.19
C ILE A 121 -26.81 -28.33 -10.26
N PRO A 122 -27.41 -29.30 -11.01
CA PRO A 122 -26.79 -30.61 -11.16
C PRO A 122 -25.56 -30.52 -12.06
N ILE A 123 -24.40 -30.93 -11.55
CA ILE A 123 -23.15 -30.99 -12.29
C ILE A 123 -22.78 -32.47 -12.50
N THR A 124 -22.60 -32.87 -13.75
CA THR A 124 -22.25 -34.25 -14.09
C THR A 124 -20.79 -34.35 -14.48
N PHE A 125 -20.05 -35.19 -13.77
CA PHE A 125 -18.67 -35.55 -14.08
C PHE A 125 -18.59 -36.96 -14.64
N HIS A 126 -17.75 -37.17 -15.66
CA HIS A 126 -17.49 -38.46 -16.25
C HIS A 126 -16.08 -38.96 -15.80
N PRO A 127 -15.97 -39.94 -14.91
CA PRO A 127 -14.67 -40.37 -14.35
C PRO A 127 -13.71 -40.89 -15.42
N ASN A 128 -14.20 -41.39 -16.53
CA ASN A 128 -13.40 -41.96 -17.62
C ASN A 128 -13.04 -40.90 -18.72
N ARG A 129 -13.52 -39.69 -18.62
CA ARG A 129 -13.18 -38.63 -19.58
C ARG A 129 -11.83 -38.01 -19.21
N LYS A 130 -10.85 -38.13 -20.10
CA LYS A 130 -9.54 -37.50 -19.93
C LYS A 130 -9.63 -35.99 -20.20
N ILE A 131 -8.80 -35.23 -19.47
CA ILE A 131 -8.62 -33.80 -19.71
C ILE A 131 -7.90 -33.63 -21.04
N ALA A 132 -8.38 -32.73 -21.89
CA ALA A 132 -7.76 -32.45 -23.19
C ALA A 132 -6.44 -31.69 -23.00
N HIS A 133 -5.46 -31.92 -23.90
CA HIS A 133 -4.22 -31.18 -23.88
C HIS A 133 -4.48 -29.66 -24.09
N GLY A 134 -3.93 -28.83 -23.19
CA GLY A 134 -4.11 -27.36 -23.25
C GLY A 134 -5.46 -26.86 -22.71
N GLU A 135 -6.31 -27.73 -22.18
CA GLU A 135 -7.57 -27.33 -21.53
C GLU A 135 -7.25 -26.53 -20.25
N LYS A 136 -7.63 -25.27 -20.24
CA LYS A 136 -7.52 -24.41 -19.06
C LYS A 136 -8.71 -24.62 -18.15
N ARG A 137 -8.44 -25.00 -16.91
CA ARG A 137 -9.47 -25.30 -15.91
C ARG A 137 -9.36 -24.40 -14.68
N LYS A 138 -8.27 -23.65 -14.54
CA LYS A 138 -8.00 -22.75 -13.44
C LYS A 138 -7.82 -21.33 -13.95
N PHE A 139 -8.51 -20.39 -13.32
CA PHE A 139 -8.52 -18.97 -13.67
C PHE A 139 -8.23 -18.12 -12.42
N GLN A 140 -7.38 -17.14 -12.59
CA GLN A 140 -7.07 -16.15 -11.58
C GLN A 140 -8.17 -15.08 -11.54
N GLY A 141 -8.71 -14.78 -10.36
CA GLY A 141 -9.83 -13.84 -10.16
C GLY A 141 -9.50 -12.61 -9.33
N GLY A 142 -8.38 -12.60 -8.60
CA GLY A 142 -8.01 -11.47 -7.74
C GLY A 142 -7.80 -10.15 -8.48
N TYR A 143 -7.56 -10.21 -9.80
CA TYR A 143 -7.50 -9.02 -10.65
C TYR A 143 -8.82 -8.25 -10.69
N LEU A 144 -9.97 -8.89 -10.43
CA LEU A 144 -11.29 -8.23 -10.44
C LEU A 144 -11.38 -7.09 -9.42
N PHE A 145 -10.73 -7.23 -8.26
CA PHE A 145 -10.65 -6.18 -7.26
C PHE A 145 -9.80 -5.00 -7.74
N LEU A 146 -8.67 -5.29 -8.39
CA LEU A 146 -7.80 -4.29 -9.00
C LEU A 146 -8.48 -3.60 -10.19
N GLN A 147 -9.26 -4.35 -10.98
CA GLN A 147 -10.06 -3.85 -12.09
C GLN A 147 -11.11 -2.84 -11.62
N SER A 148 -11.78 -3.12 -10.49
CA SER A 148 -12.73 -2.18 -9.90
C SER A 148 -12.08 -0.81 -9.64
N LEU A 149 -10.89 -0.78 -9.03
CA LEU A 149 -10.15 0.46 -8.76
C LEU A 149 -9.63 1.13 -10.03
N TYR A 150 -9.17 0.36 -11.01
CA TYR A 150 -8.71 0.86 -12.30
C TYR A 150 -9.82 1.65 -13.03
N TYR A 151 -11.03 1.11 -13.04
CA TYR A 151 -12.18 1.76 -13.68
C TYR A 151 -12.72 2.91 -12.82
N GLU A 152 -12.71 2.80 -11.50
CA GLU A 152 -13.08 3.89 -10.58
C GLU A 152 -12.17 5.11 -10.77
N LEU A 153 -10.86 4.89 -10.96
CA LEU A 153 -9.88 5.93 -11.29
C LEU A 153 -10.01 6.49 -12.70
N GLY A 154 -10.90 5.93 -13.52
CA GLY A 154 -11.15 6.41 -14.88
C GLY A 154 -9.98 6.19 -15.85
N LEU A 155 -9.05 5.27 -15.57
CA LEU A 155 -7.91 4.99 -16.44
C LEU A 155 -8.35 4.50 -17.83
N ASN A 156 -9.49 3.80 -17.92
CA ASN A 156 -10.13 3.45 -19.18
C ASN A 156 -10.54 4.68 -20.01
N LYS A 157 -10.96 5.78 -19.36
CA LYS A 157 -11.30 7.04 -20.02
C LYS A 157 -10.04 7.73 -20.53
N VAL A 158 -8.94 7.66 -19.75
CA VAL A 158 -7.62 8.17 -20.17
C VAL A 158 -7.11 7.41 -21.40
N CYS A 159 -7.18 6.07 -21.41
CA CYS A 159 -6.83 5.26 -22.59
C CYS A 159 -7.64 5.63 -23.82
N ARG A 160 -8.91 5.99 -23.65
CA ARG A 160 -9.78 6.46 -24.73
C ARG A 160 -9.33 7.80 -25.31
N LYS A 161 -8.99 8.78 -24.44
CA LYS A 161 -8.40 10.07 -24.87
C LYS A 161 -7.10 9.86 -25.66
N ILE A 162 -6.24 8.94 -25.21
CA ILE A 162 -5.00 8.60 -25.90
C ILE A 162 -5.27 7.98 -27.26
N ARG A 163 -6.23 7.06 -27.36
CA ARG A 163 -6.63 6.46 -28.64
C ARG A 163 -7.11 7.49 -29.65
N ASP A 164 -7.87 8.49 -29.20
CA ASP A 164 -8.39 9.54 -30.07
C ASP A 164 -7.26 10.46 -30.61
N LYS A 165 -6.10 10.50 -29.93
CA LYS A 165 -4.89 11.25 -30.33
C LYS A 165 -3.95 10.43 -31.22
N HIS A 166 -3.90 9.12 -31.01
CA HIS A 166 -2.99 8.20 -31.68
C HIS A 166 -3.73 7.20 -32.56
N HIS A 167 -3.15 6.86 -33.72
CA HIS A 167 -3.70 5.86 -34.64
C HIS A 167 -3.03 4.50 -34.41
N TYR A 168 -3.71 3.59 -33.70
CA TYR A 168 -3.31 2.19 -33.51
C TYR A 168 -4.52 1.26 -33.53
N ASP A 169 -4.27 -0.02 -33.82
CA ASP A 169 -5.28 -1.06 -34.06
C ASP A 169 -5.48 -2.04 -32.88
N TYR A 170 -4.76 -1.85 -31.78
CA TYR A 170 -4.84 -2.69 -30.59
C TYR A 170 -5.62 -2.02 -29.44
N ASP A 171 -6.07 -2.84 -28.49
CA ASP A 171 -6.75 -2.33 -27.29
C ASP A 171 -5.73 -1.89 -26.21
N LEU A 172 -5.38 -0.60 -26.21
CA LEU A 172 -4.48 -0.02 -25.21
C LEU A 172 -5.01 -0.18 -23.78
N ASN A 173 -6.34 -0.10 -23.60
CA ASN A 173 -6.94 -0.23 -22.28
C ASN A 173 -6.75 -1.65 -21.71
N ALA A 174 -7.01 -2.68 -22.52
CA ALA A 174 -6.77 -4.06 -22.11
C ALA A 174 -5.28 -4.31 -21.81
N ILE A 175 -4.38 -3.81 -22.68
CA ILE A 175 -2.93 -3.96 -22.47
C ILE A 175 -2.48 -3.28 -21.17
N LEU A 176 -2.87 -2.02 -20.92
CA LEU A 176 -2.45 -1.27 -19.75
C LEU A 176 -2.99 -1.90 -18.46
N SER A 177 -4.27 -2.26 -18.44
CA SER A 177 -4.90 -2.88 -17.28
C SER A 177 -4.25 -4.22 -16.93
N ASP A 178 -4.05 -5.10 -17.91
CA ASP A 178 -3.41 -6.40 -17.68
C ASP A 178 -1.96 -6.26 -17.23
N LEU A 179 -1.20 -5.30 -17.78
CA LEU A 179 0.17 -5.03 -17.33
C LEU A 179 0.24 -4.51 -15.90
N ILE A 180 -0.77 -3.77 -15.43
CA ILE A 180 -0.88 -3.31 -14.05
C ILE A 180 -1.26 -4.48 -13.14
N TYR A 181 -2.28 -5.26 -13.49
CA TYR A 181 -2.74 -6.38 -12.66
C TYR A 181 -1.65 -7.43 -12.51
N THR A 182 -1.00 -7.81 -13.61
CA THR A 182 0.12 -8.76 -13.57
C THR A 182 1.33 -8.23 -12.82
N ARG A 183 1.55 -6.90 -12.79
CA ARG A 183 2.63 -6.32 -11.99
C ARG A 183 2.37 -6.47 -10.48
N ILE A 184 1.12 -6.46 -10.05
CA ILE A 184 0.73 -6.63 -8.65
C ILE A 184 0.68 -8.12 -8.28
N LEU A 185 0.06 -8.95 -9.13
CA LEU A 185 -0.21 -10.36 -8.83
C LEU A 185 1.01 -11.25 -9.08
N GLU A 186 1.57 -11.20 -10.28
CA GLU A 186 2.73 -12.01 -10.71
C GLU A 186 3.74 -11.15 -11.47
N PRO A 187 4.58 -10.40 -10.74
CA PRO A 187 5.52 -9.48 -11.36
C PRO A 187 6.59 -10.20 -12.16
N GLY A 188 6.77 -9.81 -13.43
CA GLY A 188 7.72 -10.43 -14.34
C GLY A 188 8.04 -9.57 -15.56
N SER A 189 8.61 -10.21 -16.59
CA SER A 189 8.86 -9.60 -17.89
C SER A 189 7.54 -9.34 -18.63
N LYS A 190 7.55 -8.49 -19.66
CA LYS A 190 6.36 -8.23 -20.49
C LYS A 190 5.82 -9.49 -21.17
N ARG A 191 6.70 -10.43 -21.52
CA ARG A 191 6.32 -11.74 -22.03
C ARG A 191 5.64 -12.59 -20.95
N SER A 192 6.19 -12.63 -19.74
CA SER A 192 5.58 -13.32 -18.59
C SER A 192 4.21 -12.72 -18.28
N SER A 193 4.11 -11.38 -18.20
CA SER A 193 2.83 -10.70 -17.98
C SER A 193 1.76 -11.08 -19.01
N PHE A 194 2.13 -11.24 -20.27
CA PHE A 194 1.19 -11.70 -21.32
C PHE A 194 0.71 -13.14 -21.07
N GLU A 195 1.62 -14.05 -20.66
CA GLU A 195 1.22 -15.43 -20.33
C GLU A 195 0.35 -15.49 -19.07
N THR A 196 0.66 -14.71 -18.05
CA THR A 196 -0.16 -14.59 -16.84
C THR A 196 -1.55 -14.02 -17.17
N ALA A 197 -1.65 -12.97 -17.98
CA ALA A 197 -2.93 -12.39 -18.37
C ALA A 197 -3.86 -13.40 -19.05
N LYS A 198 -3.30 -14.40 -19.76
CA LYS A 198 -4.11 -15.50 -20.33
C LYS A 198 -4.77 -16.38 -19.26
N THR A 199 -4.35 -16.32 -18.01
CA THR A 199 -4.98 -17.06 -16.90
C THR A 199 -6.16 -16.32 -16.28
N PHE A 200 -6.38 -15.07 -16.65
CA PHE A 200 -7.52 -14.29 -16.16
C PHE A 200 -8.84 -14.84 -16.70
N LEU A 201 -9.93 -14.58 -16.00
CA LEU A 201 -11.27 -14.92 -16.45
C LEU A 201 -11.65 -14.24 -17.79
N GLU A 202 -11.00 -13.11 -18.06
CA GLU A 202 -11.11 -12.39 -19.34
C GLU A 202 -9.77 -12.49 -20.06
N ALA A 203 -9.69 -13.35 -21.06
CA ALA A 203 -8.47 -13.54 -21.83
C ALA A 203 -8.07 -12.27 -22.62
N PRO A 204 -6.76 -12.01 -22.81
CA PRO A 204 -6.28 -10.90 -23.62
C PRO A 204 -6.86 -10.92 -25.05
N THR A 205 -7.30 -9.76 -25.53
CA THR A 205 -7.78 -9.55 -26.90
C THR A 205 -6.70 -9.07 -27.86
N TYR A 206 -5.47 -8.94 -27.40
CA TYR A 206 -4.29 -8.42 -28.09
C TYR A 206 -3.18 -9.48 -28.16
N GLN A 207 -2.15 -9.21 -28.96
CA GLN A 207 -0.99 -10.09 -29.12
C GLN A 207 0.23 -9.57 -28.37
N LEU A 208 1.23 -10.43 -28.12
CA LEU A 208 2.47 -10.05 -27.43
C LEU A 208 3.18 -8.85 -28.08
N HIS A 209 3.20 -8.76 -29.41
CA HIS A 209 3.86 -7.65 -30.11
C HIS A 209 3.16 -6.31 -29.87
N ASP A 210 1.83 -6.32 -29.65
CA ASP A 210 1.07 -5.11 -29.36
C ASP A 210 1.45 -4.50 -28.01
N ILE A 211 1.85 -5.32 -27.04
CA ILE A 211 2.40 -4.82 -25.77
C ILE A 211 3.60 -3.91 -26.03
N TYR A 212 4.56 -4.35 -26.89
CA TYR A 212 5.75 -3.55 -27.16
C TYR A 212 5.46 -2.29 -27.97
N ARG A 213 4.42 -2.29 -28.81
CA ARG A 213 3.90 -1.10 -29.50
C ARG A 213 3.24 -0.14 -28.50
N ALA A 214 2.42 -0.67 -27.60
CA ALA A 214 1.75 0.09 -26.56
C ALA A 214 2.75 0.77 -25.60
N LEU A 215 3.88 0.13 -25.28
CA LEU A 215 4.90 0.76 -24.43
C LEU A 215 5.42 2.08 -25.01
N ASN A 216 5.53 2.21 -26.34
CA ASN A 216 5.96 3.47 -26.97
C ASN A 216 4.91 4.57 -26.72
N VAL A 217 3.64 4.31 -26.99
CA VAL A 217 2.52 5.24 -26.74
C VAL A 217 2.42 5.61 -25.25
N LEU A 218 2.54 4.63 -24.35
CA LEU A 218 2.52 4.86 -22.91
C LEU A 218 3.69 5.73 -22.44
N SER A 219 4.85 5.63 -23.10
CA SER A 219 5.99 6.50 -22.81
C SER A 219 5.75 7.94 -23.25
N GLU A 220 5.20 8.14 -24.42
CA GLU A 220 4.86 9.46 -24.97
C GLU A 220 3.81 10.17 -24.11
N GLU A 221 2.78 9.45 -23.69
CA GLU A 221 1.67 9.97 -22.89
C GLU A 221 1.87 9.83 -21.36
N CYS A 222 3.09 9.53 -20.93
CA CYS A 222 3.40 9.26 -19.52
C CYS A 222 2.95 10.39 -18.59
N ASP A 223 3.18 11.65 -18.98
CA ASP A 223 2.86 12.80 -18.14
C ASP A 223 1.36 13.10 -18.15
N LEU A 224 0.70 12.93 -19.29
CA LEU A 224 -0.76 13.00 -19.38
C LEU A 224 -1.42 11.97 -18.47
N ILE A 225 -0.97 10.71 -18.51
CA ILE A 225 -1.54 9.63 -17.69
C ILE A 225 -1.40 9.95 -16.20
N GLN A 226 -0.24 10.42 -15.76
CA GLN A 226 -0.01 10.79 -14.37
C GLN A 226 -0.90 11.98 -13.92
N SER A 227 -0.99 13.04 -14.72
CA SER A 227 -1.78 14.23 -14.38
C SER A 227 -3.29 13.93 -14.36
N GLU A 228 -3.80 13.15 -15.32
CA GLU A 228 -5.20 12.71 -15.32
C GLU A 228 -5.51 11.77 -14.14
N LEU A 229 -4.60 10.83 -13.82
CA LEU A 229 -4.73 9.97 -12.64
C LEU A 229 -4.83 10.79 -11.36
N TYR A 230 -3.96 11.79 -11.18
CA TYR A 230 -4.02 12.68 -10.02
C TYR A 230 -5.37 13.41 -9.94
N ARG A 231 -5.82 14.03 -11.04
CA ARG A 231 -7.12 14.73 -11.08
C ARG A 231 -8.28 13.79 -10.75
N ASN A 232 -8.32 12.62 -11.39
CA ASN A 232 -9.38 11.63 -11.16
C ASN A 232 -9.37 11.09 -9.73
N SER A 233 -8.19 10.94 -9.13
CA SER A 233 -8.07 10.43 -7.77
C SER A 233 -8.74 11.32 -6.72
N LYS A 234 -8.86 12.63 -6.97
CA LYS A 234 -9.54 13.57 -6.07
C LYS A 234 -11.05 13.30 -5.94
N SER A 235 -11.67 12.67 -6.94
CA SER A 235 -13.06 12.24 -6.86
C SER A 235 -13.24 10.88 -6.15
N VAL A 236 -12.18 10.06 -6.10
CA VAL A 236 -12.21 8.71 -5.51
C VAL A 236 -11.86 8.75 -4.02
N LEU A 237 -10.91 9.61 -3.65
CA LEU A 237 -10.45 9.75 -2.26
C LEU A 237 -10.13 11.21 -1.92
N LYS A 238 -10.22 11.55 -0.63
CA LYS A 238 -9.69 12.83 -0.14
C LYS A 238 -8.17 12.74 -0.14
N ARG A 239 -7.50 13.47 -1.04
CA ARG A 239 -6.03 13.56 -1.10
C ARG A 239 -5.50 14.46 0.00
N ASN A 240 -4.40 14.07 0.62
CA ASN A 240 -3.65 14.89 1.56
C ASN A 240 -2.49 15.59 0.81
N ASP A 241 -2.82 16.36 -0.21
CA ASP A 241 -1.87 17.04 -1.10
C ASP A 241 -1.32 18.37 -0.56
N GLY A 242 -1.70 18.76 0.67
CA GLY A 242 -1.04 19.84 1.42
C GLY A 242 0.37 19.48 1.93
N VAL A 243 0.75 18.20 1.93
CA VAL A 243 2.11 17.73 2.23
C VAL A 243 2.58 16.82 1.11
N LEU A 244 3.75 17.11 0.56
CA LEU A 244 4.36 16.29 -0.49
C LEU A 244 5.72 15.75 -0.03
N TYR A 245 5.83 14.43 0.06
CA TYR A 245 7.11 13.75 0.29
C TYR A 245 7.81 13.52 -1.03
N TYR A 246 9.09 13.86 -1.08
CA TYR A 246 9.95 13.60 -2.22
C TYR A 246 11.18 12.80 -1.82
N ASP A 247 11.46 11.75 -2.57
CA ASP A 247 12.69 10.99 -2.44
C ASP A 247 13.10 10.38 -3.79
N CYS A 248 14.36 9.98 -3.89
CA CYS A 248 14.95 9.34 -5.06
C CYS A 248 15.44 7.94 -4.72
N THR A 249 15.29 7.04 -5.68
CA THR A 249 15.92 5.73 -5.63
C THR A 249 16.51 5.38 -6.99
N ASN A 250 17.25 4.28 -7.06
CA ASN A 250 17.79 3.80 -8.33
C ASN A 250 17.46 2.33 -8.59
N TYR A 251 17.48 1.99 -9.89
CA TYR A 251 17.20 0.65 -10.40
C TYR A 251 18.32 0.25 -11.35
N TYR A 252 18.86 -0.94 -11.15
CA TYR A 252 19.97 -1.47 -11.95
C TYR A 252 19.47 -2.24 -13.17
N PHE A 253 20.35 -2.33 -14.15
CA PHE A 253 20.20 -3.14 -15.35
C PHE A 253 21.28 -4.21 -15.38
N GLU A 254 20.93 -5.42 -15.77
CA GLU A 254 21.89 -6.52 -15.96
C GLU A 254 22.59 -6.39 -17.31
N ILE A 255 23.31 -5.29 -17.49
CA ILE A 255 24.13 -4.96 -18.66
C ILE A 255 25.52 -4.51 -18.22
N GLU A 256 26.51 -4.64 -19.10
CA GLU A 256 27.89 -4.26 -18.80
C GLU A 256 28.26 -2.87 -19.33
N GLN A 257 27.51 -2.33 -20.30
CA GLN A 257 27.81 -1.04 -20.91
C GLN A 257 26.73 -0.03 -20.69
N GLU A 258 27.13 1.25 -20.57
CA GLU A 258 26.21 2.37 -20.52
C GLU A 258 25.51 2.57 -21.87
N ASP A 259 24.20 2.89 -21.79
CA ASP A 259 23.40 3.21 -22.96
C ASP A 259 22.25 4.15 -22.58
N GLY A 260 22.12 5.28 -23.26
CA GLY A 260 21.08 6.29 -22.97
C GLY A 260 21.13 6.77 -21.52
N ASP A 261 20.01 6.63 -20.79
CA ASP A 261 19.88 7.02 -19.38
C ASP A 261 20.51 6.00 -18.41
N LYS A 262 20.84 4.79 -18.90
CA LYS A 262 21.50 3.77 -18.10
C LYS A 262 22.98 4.13 -17.95
N LYS A 263 23.34 4.70 -16.82
CA LYS A 263 24.68 5.21 -16.51
C LYS A 263 25.24 4.57 -15.25
N TYR A 264 26.58 4.45 -15.19
CA TYR A 264 27.25 4.11 -13.95
C TYR A 264 27.08 5.25 -12.95
N GLY A 265 26.62 4.94 -11.75
CA GLY A 265 26.35 5.90 -10.71
C GLY A 265 26.47 5.31 -9.32
N LYS A 266 26.13 6.09 -8.31
CA LYS A 266 26.12 5.64 -6.92
C LYS A 266 24.94 4.68 -6.70
N SER A 267 25.15 3.38 -6.94
CA SER A 267 24.13 2.37 -6.66
C SER A 267 23.82 2.29 -5.15
N LYS A 268 22.57 2.47 -4.77
CA LYS A 268 22.09 2.27 -3.38
C LYS A 268 22.18 0.79 -2.95
N GLU A 269 22.38 -0.12 -3.89
CA GLU A 269 22.54 -1.56 -3.67
C GLU A 269 23.97 -2.06 -3.82
N HIS A 270 24.92 -1.13 -4.02
CA HIS A 270 26.34 -1.43 -4.21
C HIS A 270 26.64 -2.39 -5.39
N ARG A 271 25.76 -2.40 -6.41
CA ARG A 271 25.97 -3.20 -7.63
C ARG A 271 26.86 -2.43 -8.63
N PRO A 272 27.71 -3.15 -9.38
CA PRO A 272 28.58 -2.54 -10.38
C PRO A 272 27.88 -2.21 -11.72
N ASN A 273 26.59 -2.47 -11.82
CA ASN A 273 25.82 -2.34 -13.06
C ASN A 273 25.39 -0.89 -13.32
N PRO A 274 25.13 -0.49 -14.58
CA PRO A 274 24.46 0.74 -14.92
C PRO A 274 23.07 0.83 -14.27
N ILE A 275 22.71 2.04 -13.87
CA ILE A 275 21.45 2.34 -13.18
C ILE A 275 20.68 3.46 -13.88
N VAL A 276 19.41 3.58 -13.60
CA VAL A 276 18.62 4.82 -13.75
C VAL A 276 18.19 5.28 -12.38
N GLN A 277 17.95 6.57 -12.24
CA GLN A 277 17.37 7.15 -11.03
C GLN A 277 15.88 7.42 -11.23
N MET A 278 15.09 7.21 -10.20
CA MET A 278 13.67 7.55 -10.15
C MET A 278 13.43 8.51 -9.00
N GLY A 279 12.94 9.71 -9.33
CA GLY A 279 12.34 10.62 -8.35
C GLY A 279 10.85 10.35 -8.24
N LEU A 280 10.32 10.34 -7.03
CA LEU A 280 8.91 10.09 -6.73
C LEU A 280 8.39 11.15 -5.79
N PHE A 281 7.21 11.70 -6.10
CA PHE A 281 6.37 12.42 -5.16
C PHE A 281 5.23 11.55 -4.67
N THR A 282 4.97 11.59 -3.36
CA THR A 282 3.75 11.08 -2.76
C THR A 282 3.08 12.19 -1.96
N ASP A 283 1.77 12.08 -1.75
CA ASP A 283 1.06 12.98 -0.84
C ASP A 283 1.30 12.61 0.64
N GLY A 284 0.73 13.39 1.55
CA GLY A 284 0.86 13.20 3.00
C GLY A 284 0.37 11.86 3.52
N ASP A 285 -0.42 11.13 2.74
CA ASP A 285 -0.88 9.76 3.06
C ASP A 285 -0.05 8.68 2.34
N GLY A 286 1.02 9.05 1.66
CA GLY A 286 1.87 8.12 0.92
C GLY A 286 1.23 7.56 -0.35
N ILE A 287 0.18 8.21 -0.89
CA ILE A 287 -0.37 7.87 -2.20
C ILE A 287 0.50 8.51 -3.28
N PRO A 288 0.99 7.75 -4.27
CA PRO A 288 1.82 8.31 -5.34
C PRO A 288 1.15 9.49 -6.06
N LEU A 289 1.95 10.50 -6.40
CA LEU A 289 1.47 11.69 -7.09
C LEU A 289 2.11 11.82 -8.46
N ALA A 290 3.44 11.84 -8.54
CA ALA A 290 4.20 11.97 -9.77
C ALA A 290 5.56 11.29 -9.67
N PHE A 291 6.10 10.86 -10.80
CA PHE A 291 7.46 10.36 -10.92
C PHE A 291 8.17 10.86 -12.18
N SER A 292 9.49 10.81 -12.16
CA SER A 292 10.34 10.97 -13.35
C SER A 292 11.55 10.05 -13.28
N ILE A 293 12.05 9.68 -14.45
CA ILE A 293 13.29 8.90 -14.59
C ILE A 293 14.39 9.82 -15.04
N PHE A 294 15.56 9.65 -14.46
CA PHE A 294 16.76 10.45 -14.69
C PHE A 294 17.95 9.54 -14.98
N PRO A 295 18.97 10.04 -15.69
CA PRO A 295 20.22 9.31 -15.90
C PRO A 295 20.87 8.84 -14.60
N GLY A 296 21.44 7.65 -14.59
CA GLY A 296 21.97 7.03 -13.38
C GLY A 296 23.14 7.77 -12.71
N ASN A 297 23.85 8.61 -13.45
CA ASN A 297 24.95 9.46 -12.94
C ASN A 297 24.51 10.88 -12.53
N GLN A 298 23.22 11.21 -12.64
CA GLN A 298 22.72 12.52 -12.27
C GLN A 298 22.79 12.72 -10.75
N ASN A 299 23.07 13.95 -10.31
CA ASN A 299 22.97 14.31 -8.89
C ASN A 299 21.49 14.31 -8.46
N GLU A 300 21.15 13.53 -7.44
CA GLU A 300 19.78 13.41 -6.93
C GLU A 300 19.15 14.77 -6.57
N GLN A 301 19.92 15.73 -6.07
CA GLN A 301 19.43 17.07 -5.73
C GLN A 301 18.86 17.85 -6.92
N THR A 302 19.37 17.59 -8.12
CA THR A 302 18.93 18.29 -9.35
C THR A 302 17.65 17.67 -9.94
N SER A 303 17.23 16.50 -9.47
CA SER A 303 16.02 15.82 -9.94
C SER A 303 14.73 16.43 -9.41
N LEU A 304 14.77 17.13 -8.26
CA LEU A 304 13.59 17.75 -7.65
C LEU A 304 12.95 18.79 -8.56
N LYS A 305 13.71 19.80 -8.97
CA LYS A 305 13.19 20.98 -9.69
C LYS A 305 12.36 20.65 -10.95
N PRO A 306 12.82 19.75 -11.86
CA PRO A 306 12.01 19.40 -13.04
C PRO A 306 10.72 18.67 -12.69
N LEU A 307 10.74 17.79 -11.69
CA LEU A 307 9.55 17.04 -11.31
C LEU A 307 8.56 17.92 -10.54
N GLU A 308 9.04 18.78 -9.66
CA GLU A 308 8.21 19.74 -8.93
C GLU A 308 7.54 20.74 -9.88
N LYS A 309 8.28 21.26 -10.89
CA LYS A 309 7.72 22.11 -11.93
C LYS A 309 6.55 21.43 -12.64
N LYS A 310 6.68 20.15 -12.99
CA LYS A 310 5.62 19.34 -13.58
C LYS A 310 4.40 19.22 -12.66
N VAL A 311 4.61 18.98 -11.36
CA VAL A 311 3.54 18.89 -10.35
C VAL A 311 2.76 20.20 -10.24
N ILE A 312 3.44 21.32 -10.30
CA ILE A 312 2.82 22.65 -10.24
C ILE A 312 2.08 22.96 -11.54
N GLU A 313 2.76 22.87 -12.70
CA GLU A 313 2.24 23.35 -13.97
C GLU A 313 1.22 22.43 -14.62
N GLU A 314 1.45 21.10 -14.55
CA GLU A 314 0.60 20.14 -15.26
C GLU A 314 -0.49 19.54 -14.38
N PHE A 315 -0.22 19.38 -13.07
CA PHE A 315 -1.19 18.78 -12.15
C PHE A 315 -2.01 19.84 -11.41
N GLY A 316 -1.53 21.09 -11.36
CA GLY A 316 -2.19 22.18 -10.65
C GLY A 316 -2.10 22.05 -9.12
N CYS A 317 -1.06 21.35 -8.62
CA CYS A 317 -0.76 21.28 -7.20
C CYS A 317 0.26 22.36 -6.85
N GLU A 318 -0.21 23.52 -6.40
CA GLU A 318 0.61 24.73 -6.21
C GLU A 318 0.96 25.02 -4.75
N GLU A 319 0.13 24.56 -3.82
CA GLU A 319 0.20 24.85 -2.39
C GLU A 319 0.48 23.59 -1.60
N PHE A 320 1.68 23.49 -1.03
CA PHE A 320 2.09 22.32 -0.25
C PHE A 320 3.33 22.59 0.62
N ILE A 321 3.52 21.73 1.61
CA ILE A 321 4.74 21.61 2.41
C ILE A 321 5.59 20.51 1.74
N PHE A 322 6.75 20.88 1.22
CA PHE A 322 7.76 19.97 0.69
C PHE A 322 8.50 19.27 1.83
N CYS A 323 8.51 17.94 1.83
CA CYS A 323 9.24 17.17 2.84
C CYS A 323 10.22 16.18 2.20
N SER A 324 11.50 16.24 2.63
CA SER A 324 12.54 15.35 2.11
C SER A 324 13.63 15.03 3.13
N ASP A 325 14.52 14.09 2.76
CA ASP A 325 15.70 13.76 3.54
C ASP A 325 16.82 14.82 3.41
N ALA A 326 17.88 14.66 4.24
CA ALA A 326 19.04 15.55 4.22
C ALA A 326 19.84 15.51 2.89
N GLY A 327 19.72 14.44 2.12
CA GLY A 327 20.39 14.28 0.84
C GLY A 327 19.81 15.17 -0.25
N LEU A 328 18.51 15.41 -0.17
CA LEU A 328 17.74 16.22 -1.12
C LEU A 328 17.50 17.66 -0.63
N GLY A 329 17.78 17.95 0.65
CA GLY A 329 17.56 19.23 1.30
C GLY A 329 18.65 20.28 1.07
N SER A 330 19.16 20.43 -0.16
CA SER A 330 20.12 21.51 -0.48
C SER A 330 19.49 22.89 -0.30
N GLU A 331 20.31 23.91 -0.05
CA GLU A 331 19.83 25.29 0.07
C GLU A 331 19.01 25.74 -1.15
N ASN A 332 19.42 25.32 -2.36
CA ASN A 332 18.66 25.64 -3.58
C ASN A 332 17.27 24.96 -3.60
N ASN A 333 17.15 23.74 -3.12
CA ASN A 333 15.87 23.03 -3.02
C ASN A 333 14.97 23.64 -1.94
N ARG A 334 15.54 24.11 -0.83
CA ARG A 334 14.79 24.86 0.19
C ARG A 334 14.30 26.20 -0.36
N LEU A 335 15.16 26.98 -1.03
CA LEU A 335 14.77 28.24 -1.67
C LEU A 335 13.68 28.06 -2.72
N LEU A 336 13.69 26.96 -3.48
CA LEU A 336 12.65 26.65 -4.45
C LEU A 336 11.27 26.50 -3.76
N ASN A 337 11.25 25.98 -2.55
CA ASN A 337 10.06 25.73 -1.74
C ASN A 337 9.79 26.82 -0.68
N HIS A 338 10.58 27.88 -0.65
CA HIS A 338 10.35 29.04 0.22
C HIS A 338 9.54 30.10 -0.53
N SER A 339 8.21 30.05 -0.43
CA SER A 339 7.32 31.00 -1.12
C SER A 339 6.00 31.16 -0.35
N LYS A 340 5.14 32.10 -0.77
CA LYS A 340 3.82 32.30 -0.15
C LYS A 340 2.89 31.08 -0.23
N LYS A 341 3.13 30.17 -1.19
CA LYS A 341 2.29 29.00 -1.44
C LYS A 341 2.98 27.68 -1.04
N ARG A 342 4.26 27.70 -0.78
CA ARG A 342 5.04 26.51 -0.47
C ARG A 342 5.99 26.77 0.66
N SER A 343 6.06 25.81 1.55
CA SER A 343 7.03 25.72 2.65
C SER A 343 7.78 24.39 2.59
N TYR A 344 8.76 24.21 3.42
CA TYR A 344 9.53 22.98 3.45
C TYR A 344 9.79 22.47 4.87
N ILE A 345 9.92 21.16 4.98
CA ILE A 345 10.42 20.43 6.16
C ILE A 345 11.50 19.47 5.67
N VAL A 346 12.75 19.71 6.03
CA VAL A 346 13.87 18.92 5.53
C VAL A 346 14.73 18.43 6.68
N THR A 347 15.05 17.13 6.66
CA THR A 347 16.02 16.59 7.63
C THR A 347 17.36 17.31 7.51
N GLN A 348 17.91 17.74 8.64
CA GLN A 348 19.21 18.41 8.72
C GLN A 348 20.23 17.52 9.44
N SER A 349 21.31 17.18 8.76
CA SER A 349 22.41 16.46 9.40
C SER A 349 23.15 17.36 10.40
N ILE A 350 23.06 17.05 11.69
CA ILE A 350 23.74 17.81 12.75
C ILE A 350 25.27 17.84 12.52
N LYS A 351 25.85 16.73 12.07
CA LYS A 351 27.30 16.63 11.77
C LYS A 351 27.77 17.58 10.64
N LYS A 352 26.84 18.01 9.79
CA LYS A 352 27.12 18.94 8.67
C LYS A 352 26.76 20.39 8.96
N LEU A 353 26.23 20.68 10.14
CA LEU A 353 25.98 22.06 10.57
C LEU A 353 27.31 22.82 10.74
N PRO A 354 27.31 24.15 10.51
CA PRO A 354 28.37 25.02 10.98
C PRO A 354 28.67 24.79 12.45
N GLU A 355 29.90 25.06 12.88
CA GLU A 355 30.36 24.70 14.24
C GLU A 355 29.52 25.34 15.34
N GLU A 356 29.14 26.60 15.17
CA GLU A 356 28.24 27.31 16.06
C GLU A 356 26.93 26.54 16.32
N TYR A 357 26.20 26.21 15.27
CA TYR A 357 24.93 25.49 15.37
C TYR A 357 25.11 24.03 15.80
N ARG A 358 26.24 23.41 15.45
CA ARG A 358 26.58 22.06 15.94
C ARG A 358 26.82 22.05 17.43
N THR A 359 27.52 23.07 17.98
CA THR A 359 27.72 23.21 19.41
C THR A 359 26.41 23.46 20.13
N LEU A 360 25.54 24.31 19.61
CA LEU A 360 24.17 24.50 20.11
C LEU A 360 23.39 23.17 20.11
N ALA A 361 23.44 22.42 19.01
CA ALA A 361 22.74 21.15 18.91
C ALA A 361 23.20 20.10 19.92
N LEU A 362 24.50 20.06 20.20
CA LEU A 362 25.11 19.13 21.18
C LEU A 362 24.92 19.56 22.63
N ASN A 363 24.57 20.82 22.90
CA ASN A 363 24.27 21.29 24.24
C ASN A 363 22.99 20.63 24.77
N LYS A 364 23.12 19.88 25.87
CA LYS A 364 22.01 19.11 26.47
C LYS A 364 21.02 19.96 27.26
N LYS A 365 21.26 21.26 27.42
CA LYS A 365 20.34 22.21 28.05
C LYS A 365 19.44 22.90 27.02
N GLY A 366 18.33 23.42 27.50
CA GLY A 366 17.38 24.18 26.67
C GLY A 366 16.40 23.32 25.89
N PHE A 367 16.34 22.03 26.18
CA PHE A 367 15.30 21.14 25.62
C PHE A 367 13.99 21.31 26.40
N ARG A 368 12.89 20.95 25.72
CA ARG A 368 11.54 20.85 26.28
C ARG A 368 10.98 19.48 25.96
N CYS A 369 10.19 18.92 26.84
CA CYS A 369 9.41 17.72 26.54
C CYS A 369 8.34 18.07 25.47
N LEU A 370 8.13 17.19 24.48
CA LEU A 370 7.17 17.44 23.40
C LEU A 370 5.73 17.37 23.90
N SER A 371 5.44 16.49 24.88
CA SER A 371 4.08 16.24 25.38
C SER A 371 3.52 17.35 26.26
N ASP A 372 4.38 18.04 27.08
CA ASP A 372 3.92 19.03 28.05
C ASP A 372 4.69 20.37 28.02
N HIS A 373 5.63 20.53 27.07
CA HIS A 373 6.47 21.70 26.82
C HIS A 373 7.34 22.16 28.01
N LYS A 374 7.46 21.33 29.05
CA LYS A 374 8.32 21.65 30.21
C LYS A 374 9.81 21.63 29.85
N ALA A 375 10.53 22.60 30.36
CA ALA A 375 11.98 22.69 30.18
C ALA A 375 12.69 21.54 30.92
N VAL A 376 13.61 20.87 30.22
CA VAL A 376 14.34 19.71 30.71
C VAL A 376 15.83 19.84 30.37
N ASP A 377 16.69 19.44 31.31
CA ASP A 377 18.11 19.17 31.03
C ASP A 377 18.26 17.68 30.72
N LEU A 378 18.74 17.34 29.51
CA LEU A 378 18.88 15.94 29.08
C LEU A 378 19.84 15.13 29.99
N ASN A 379 20.66 15.79 30.81
CA ASN A 379 21.51 15.09 31.80
C ASN A 379 20.73 14.62 33.05
N SER A 380 19.51 15.13 33.25
CA SER A 380 18.65 14.79 34.40
C SER A 380 17.58 13.76 34.09
N LEU A 381 17.58 13.20 32.85
CA LEU A 381 16.59 12.21 32.42
C LEU A 381 16.70 10.92 33.24
N THR A 382 15.56 10.32 33.52
CA THR A 382 15.39 9.09 34.28
C THR A 382 14.87 7.95 33.38
N ASP A 383 14.71 6.76 33.92
CA ASP A 383 14.14 5.63 33.21
C ASP A 383 12.65 5.83 32.79
N ASP A 384 11.93 6.70 33.50
CA ASP A 384 10.53 7.04 33.19
C ASP A 384 10.41 7.87 31.91
N ASP A 385 11.49 8.57 31.54
CA ASP A 385 11.51 9.44 30.36
C ASP A 385 11.84 8.68 29.04
N LYS A 386 11.97 7.34 29.05
CA LYS A 386 12.48 6.55 27.93
C LYS A 386 11.66 6.68 26.65
N GLU A 387 10.35 6.82 26.76
CA GLU A 387 9.44 6.89 25.61
C GLU A 387 9.15 8.34 25.19
N GLU A 388 9.61 9.33 25.97
CA GLU A 388 9.38 10.75 25.69
C GLU A 388 10.29 11.26 24.57
N LEU A 389 9.80 12.26 23.85
CA LEU A 389 10.55 13.00 22.84
C LEU A 389 10.81 14.43 23.34
N PHE A 390 12.04 14.86 23.27
CA PHE A 390 12.45 16.19 23.67
C PHE A 390 12.85 17.00 22.46
N TYR A 391 12.59 18.31 22.47
CA TYR A 391 12.95 19.20 21.38
C TYR A 391 13.52 20.52 21.89
N LYS A 392 14.29 21.19 21.05
CA LYS A 392 14.65 22.61 21.17
C LYS A 392 14.69 23.26 19.80
N GLU A 393 14.50 24.54 19.78
CA GLU A 393 14.43 25.36 18.60
C GLU A 393 15.54 26.40 18.60
N GLU A 394 16.16 26.53 17.43
CA GLU A 394 17.22 27.53 17.22
C GLU A 394 16.97 28.27 15.89
N PRO A 395 17.09 29.60 15.85
CA PRO A 395 17.14 30.32 14.59
C PRO A 395 18.32 29.82 13.76
N TYR A 396 18.09 29.52 12.50
CA TYR A 396 19.12 29.02 11.59
C TYR A 396 19.13 29.86 10.31
N SER A 397 19.98 30.86 10.27
CA SER A 397 20.06 31.77 9.13
C SER A 397 21.17 31.37 8.18
N SER A 398 20.88 31.39 6.90
CA SER A 398 21.89 31.39 5.84
C SER A 398 21.97 32.78 5.20
N LYS A 399 22.93 32.99 4.29
CA LYS A 399 23.04 34.28 3.55
C LYS A 399 21.81 34.63 2.72
N LYS A 400 20.91 33.63 2.47
CA LYS A 400 19.81 33.75 1.52
C LYS A 400 18.43 33.64 2.15
N MET A 401 18.34 33.04 3.34
CA MET A 401 17.05 32.76 3.98
C MET A 401 17.19 32.61 5.49
N GLU A 402 16.15 33.00 6.20
CA GLU A 402 15.94 32.67 7.60
C GLU A 402 15.19 31.34 7.68
N GLN A 403 15.55 30.52 8.65
CA GLN A 403 15.03 29.19 8.86
C GLN A 403 14.93 28.90 10.35
N ARG A 404 14.13 27.92 10.70
CA ARG A 404 13.99 27.37 12.03
C ARG A 404 14.66 26.00 12.06
N LEU A 405 15.60 25.77 12.96
CA LEU A 405 16.23 24.49 13.21
C LEU A 405 15.56 23.87 14.43
N LEU A 406 14.83 22.79 14.21
CA LEU A 406 14.18 22.01 15.24
C LEU A 406 15.06 20.78 15.54
N ILE A 407 15.63 20.73 16.74
CA ILE A 407 16.53 19.66 17.19
C ILE A 407 15.77 18.80 18.17
N THR A 408 15.69 17.48 17.91
CA THR A 408 15.03 16.53 18.81
C THR A 408 16.02 15.58 19.45
N TYR A 409 15.64 15.06 20.62
CA TYR A 409 16.35 14.01 21.33
C TYR A 409 15.36 12.93 21.81
N SER A 410 15.66 11.68 21.48
CA SER A 410 14.92 10.51 21.94
C SER A 410 15.84 9.58 22.73
N PRO A 411 15.57 9.34 24.04
CA PRO A 411 16.33 8.39 24.84
C PRO A 411 16.32 6.98 24.27
N LYS A 412 15.18 6.53 23.77
CA LYS A 412 15.01 5.24 23.10
C LYS A 412 15.91 5.10 21.87
N TYR A 413 15.96 6.13 21.05
CA TYR A 413 16.82 6.15 19.86
C TYR A 413 18.31 6.25 20.24
N ALA A 414 18.65 6.98 21.30
CA ALA A 414 20.01 7.04 21.85
C ALA A 414 20.49 5.67 22.32
N ALA A 415 19.65 4.95 23.08
CA ALA A 415 19.95 3.59 23.52
C ALA A 415 20.18 2.63 22.34
N TYR A 416 19.32 2.68 21.32
CA TYR A 416 19.47 1.89 20.10
C TYR A 416 20.78 2.20 19.35
N GLN A 417 21.13 3.47 19.17
CA GLN A 417 22.37 3.87 18.50
C GLN A 417 23.61 3.46 19.30
N LYS A 418 23.56 3.55 20.62
CA LYS A 418 24.61 3.08 21.53
C LYS A 418 24.85 1.57 21.37
N GLU A 419 23.79 0.77 21.38
CA GLU A 419 23.89 -0.69 21.18
C GLU A 419 24.53 -1.06 19.83
N ILE A 420 24.11 -0.39 18.75
CA ILE A 420 24.71 -0.59 17.41
C ILE A 420 26.21 -0.25 17.45
N ARG A 421 26.58 0.87 18.06
CA ARG A 421 27.98 1.31 18.18
C ARG A 421 28.79 0.31 18.99
N GLU A 422 28.30 -0.17 20.11
CA GLU A 422 28.96 -1.19 20.94
C GLU A 422 29.26 -2.46 20.14
N LYS A 423 28.28 -2.97 19.38
CA LYS A 423 28.48 -4.11 18.46
C LYS A 423 29.54 -3.83 17.38
N GLN A 424 29.63 -2.59 16.89
CA GLN A 424 30.68 -2.20 15.93
C GLN A 424 32.06 -2.09 16.58
N ILE A 425 32.13 -1.60 17.82
CA ILE A 425 33.36 -1.55 18.60
C ILE A 425 33.90 -2.97 18.88
N GLU A 426 33.03 -3.91 19.26
CA GLU A 426 33.43 -5.31 19.46
C GLU A 426 33.99 -5.91 18.17
N ARG A 427 33.38 -5.63 17.02
CA ARG A 427 33.89 -6.06 15.71
C ARG A 427 35.25 -5.40 15.39
N ALA A 428 35.42 -4.12 15.73
CA ALA A 428 36.70 -3.43 15.56
C ALA A 428 37.80 -4.05 16.44
N LYS A 429 37.49 -4.39 17.69
CA LYS A 429 38.41 -5.12 18.60
C LYS A 429 38.80 -6.49 18.01
N ALA A 430 37.83 -7.25 17.49
CA ALA A 430 38.10 -8.52 16.83
C ALA A 430 38.93 -8.36 15.52
N MET A 431 38.78 -7.25 14.82
CA MET A 431 39.60 -6.94 13.63
C MET A 431 41.06 -6.63 14.05
N LEU A 432 41.25 -5.90 15.15
CA LEU A 432 42.57 -5.63 15.71
C LEU A 432 43.30 -6.93 16.09
N SER A 433 42.64 -7.83 16.82
CA SER A 433 43.25 -9.11 17.24
C SER A 433 43.59 -10.04 16.07
N ASN A 434 42.82 -9.93 14.94
CA ASN A 434 43.03 -10.75 13.74
C ASN A 434 43.94 -10.10 12.68
N GLY A 435 44.61 -8.99 12.97
CA GLY A 435 45.49 -8.28 12.03
C GLY A 435 44.80 -7.67 10.80
N ARG A 436 43.45 -7.49 10.83
CA ARG A 436 42.66 -6.94 9.72
C ARG A 436 42.37 -5.47 9.97
N HIS A 437 43.23 -4.56 9.56
CA HIS A 437 43.13 -3.12 9.88
C HIS A 437 42.70 -2.25 8.71
N LYS A 438 42.41 -2.83 7.54
CA LYS A 438 42.14 -2.06 6.33
C LYS A 438 40.69 -1.52 6.33
N LYS A 439 40.54 -0.20 6.40
CA LYS A 439 39.23 0.50 6.33
C LYS A 439 38.60 0.28 4.94
N ASN A 440 37.33 -0.12 4.92
CA ASN A 440 36.54 -0.07 3.69
C ASN A 440 36.04 1.37 3.46
N ARG A 441 36.73 2.12 2.63
CA ARG A 441 36.38 3.54 2.34
C ARG A 441 34.99 3.73 1.73
N LYS A 442 34.38 2.66 1.20
CA LYS A 442 33.04 2.69 0.59
C LYS A 442 31.92 2.49 1.63
N ASN A 443 32.22 2.02 2.81
CA ASN A 443 31.25 1.78 3.87
C ASN A 443 31.48 2.77 5.04
N PRO A 444 30.66 3.81 5.21
CA PRO A 444 30.76 4.74 6.34
C PRO A 444 30.59 4.08 7.70
N ASN A 445 29.89 2.93 7.75
CA ASN A 445 29.62 2.17 8.97
C ASN A 445 30.61 1.01 9.19
N ASP A 446 31.74 0.99 8.46
CA ASP A 446 32.77 -0.02 8.67
C ASP A 446 33.32 0.08 10.09
N PRO A 447 33.31 -1.02 10.88
CA PRO A 447 33.91 -1.05 12.22
C PRO A 447 35.36 -0.59 12.26
N ALA A 448 36.13 -0.81 11.20
CA ALA A 448 37.51 -0.36 11.06
C ALA A 448 37.68 1.17 11.13
N ARG A 449 36.57 1.96 11.07
CA ARG A 449 36.65 3.41 11.29
C ARG A 449 37.06 3.80 12.70
N PHE A 450 36.85 2.91 13.66
CA PHE A 450 37.28 3.07 15.06
C PHE A 450 38.70 2.59 15.31
N ILE A 451 39.44 2.16 14.29
CA ILE A 451 40.84 1.76 14.39
C ILE A 451 41.68 2.91 13.86
N ASP A 452 42.60 3.39 14.67
CA ASP A 452 43.65 4.33 14.29
C ASP A 452 45.03 3.69 14.34
N LYS A 453 46.04 4.37 13.82
CA LYS A 453 47.41 3.92 13.77
C LYS A 453 48.37 5.02 14.12
N THR A 454 49.41 4.65 14.83
CA THR A 454 50.56 5.51 15.05
C THR A 454 51.84 4.81 14.55
N ALA A 455 52.75 5.59 14.01
CA ALA A 455 54.04 5.08 13.61
C ALA A 455 55.07 5.39 14.73
N VAL A 456 55.73 4.35 15.21
CA VAL A 456 56.77 4.48 16.24
C VAL A 456 58.10 4.17 15.61
N THR A 457 59.05 5.13 15.63
CA THR A 457 60.43 4.93 15.19
C THR A 457 61.33 4.65 16.40
N LYS A 458 62.14 3.63 16.30
CA LYS A 458 63.31 3.46 17.19
C LYS A 458 64.54 3.93 16.42
N ASP A 459 65.13 5.01 16.84
CA ASP A 459 66.47 5.49 16.49
C ASP A 459 66.92 5.26 15.00
N GLY A 460 66.13 5.79 14.05
CA GLY A 460 66.50 5.79 12.61
C GLY A 460 66.17 4.55 11.81
N GLU A 461 65.49 3.58 12.39
CA GLU A 461 65.00 2.39 11.66
C GLU A 461 63.53 2.53 11.18
N MET A 462 63.09 1.62 10.32
CA MET A 462 61.71 1.64 9.80
C MET A 462 60.70 1.69 10.95
N ALA A 463 59.69 2.61 10.84
CA ALA A 463 58.69 2.80 11.84
C ALA A 463 57.74 1.57 11.91
N ASP A 464 57.61 1.00 13.10
CA ASP A 464 56.56 0.02 13.38
C ASP A 464 55.22 0.71 13.47
N ILE A 465 54.23 0.18 12.76
CA ILE A 465 52.84 0.71 12.77
C ILE A 465 52.07 -0.03 13.85
N LEU A 466 51.70 0.70 14.89
CA LEU A 466 50.80 0.21 15.94
C LEU A 466 49.37 0.62 15.62
N TYR A 467 48.46 -0.34 15.67
CA TYR A 467 47.02 -0.13 15.51
C TYR A 467 46.34 -0.21 16.86
N PHE A 468 45.45 0.73 17.13
CA PHE A 468 44.71 0.82 18.40
C PHE A 468 43.27 1.27 18.18
N LEU A 469 42.45 1.10 19.22
CA LEU A 469 41.07 1.59 19.20
C LEU A 469 41.06 3.11 19.48
N ASP A 470 40.43 3.85 18.61
CA ASP A 470 40.29 5.31 18.67
C ASP A 470 39.15 5.69 19.62
N GLU A 471 39.43 5.73 20.92
CA GLU A 471 38.46 6.06 21.96
C GLU A 471 37.93 7.50 21.84
N GLU A 472 38.74 8.44 21.35
CA GLU A 472 38.34 9.81 21.11
C GLU A 472 37.25 9.89 20.04
N LYS A 473 37.43 9.18 18.97
CA LYS A 473 36.43 9.10 17.88
C LYS A 473 35.15 8.40 18.32
N ILE A 474 35.26 7.36 19.15
CA ILE A 474 34.09 6.69 19.74
C ILE A 474 33.30 7.69 20.58
N ALA A 475 33.97 8.46 21.44
CA ALA A 475 33.35 9.49 22.27
C ALA A 475 32.72 10.60 21.41
N GLN A 476 33.41 11.05 20.36
CA GLN A 476 32.87 12.03 19.40
C GLN A 476 31.61 11.53 18.70
N GLU A 477 31.54 10.26 18.27
CA GLU A 477 30.34 9.72 17.66
C GLU A 477 29.19 9.56 18.67
N ALA A 478 29.50 9.22 19.93
CA ALA A 478 28.52 9.05 20.99
C ALA A 478 27.75 10.34 21.37
N GLN A 479 28.33 11.51 21.11
CA GLN A 479 27.69 12.79 21.41
C GLN A 479 26.43 13.03 20.58
N TYR A 480 26.29 12.36 19.42
CA TYR A 480 25.17 12.51 18.51
C TYR A 480 24.02 11.51 18.74
N ASP A 481 24.19 10.58 19.70
CA ASP A 481 23.19 9.58 20.00
C ASP A 481 21.88 10.19 20.43
N GLY A 482 20.80 9.71 19.83
CA GLY A 482 19.44 10.16 20.11
C GLY A 482 19.06 11.50 19.47
N LEU A 483 20.03 12.22 18.90
CA LEU A 483 19.80 13.53 18.31
C LEU A 483 19.37 13.42 16.83
N TYR A 484 18.36 14.19 16.48
CA TYR A 484 17.85 14.38 15.11
C TYR A 484 17.54 15.85 14.90
N ALA A 485 17.60 16.34 13.67
CA ALA A 485 17.28 17.72 13.40
C ALA A 485 16.50 17.89 12.10
N VAL A 486 15.59 18.84 12.12
CA VAL A 486 14.77 19.27 10.99
C VAL A 486 14.95 20.75 10.76
N CYS A 487 15.01 21.16 9.51
CA CYS A 487 15.09 22.55 9.11
C CYS A 487 13.81 22.93 8.33
N THR A 488 13.19 24.06 8.67
CA THR A 488 11.92 24.50 8.09
C THR A 488 11.83 26.02 8.02
N ASP A 489 10.93 26.53 7.18
CA ASP A 489 10.50 27.94 7.14
C ASP A 489 9.10 28.16 7.74
N LEU A 490 8.56 27.15 8.41
CA LEU A 490 7.29 27.23 9.14
C LEU A 490 7.57 27.79 10.55
N PHE A 491 7.48 29.12 10.72
CA PHE A 491 7.80 29.76 11.98
C PHE A 491 6.65 29.73 13.00
N ASP A 492 5.41 29.73 12.48
CA ASP A 492 4.20 29.83 13.29
C ASP A 492 3.59 28.46 13.65
N ASP A 493 4.08 27.37 13.04
CA ASP A 493 3.57 26.01 13.26
C ASP A 493 4.17 25.40 14.52
N GLU A 494 3.36 24.56 15.22
CA GLU A 494 3.81 23.87 16.42
C GLU A 494 4.88 22.80 16.08
N PRO A 495 5.89 22.64 16.96
CA PRO A 495 6.95 21.65 16.76
C PRO A 495 6.43 20.23 16.55
N GLU A 496 5.35 19.86 17.25
CA GLU A 496 4.71 18.55 17.15
C GLU A 496 4.19 18.28 15.73
N ASP A 497 3.53 19.24 15.10
CA ASP A 497 3.00 19.10 13.75
C ASP A 497 4.12 18.98 12.70
N ILE A 498 5.18 19.78 12.84
CA ILE A 498 6.37 19.70 11.97
C ILE A 498 7.04 18.33 12.09
N LEU A 499 7.22 17.83 13.31
CA LEU A 499 7.86 16.54 13.56
C LEU A 499 7.00 15.38 13.03
N LYS A 500 5.68 15.41 13.23
CA LYS A 500 4.74 14.43 12.71
C LYS A 500 4.81 14.32 11.18
N VAL A 501 4.88 15.46 10.49
CA VAL A 501 5.08 15.47 9.03
C VAL A 501 6.45 14.86 8.68
N SER A 502 7.53 15.26 9.36
CA SER A 502 8.87 14.71 9.12
C SER A 502 8.96 13.20 9.37
N GLU A 503 8.34 12.70 10.42
CA GLU A 503 8.29 11.29 10.76
C GLU A 503 7.51 10.48 9.73
N SER A 504 6.41 11.01 9.22
CA SER A 504 5.56 10.33 8.21
C SER A 504 6.25 10.10 6.86
N ARG A 505 7.47 10.60 6.66
CA ARG A 505 8.29 10.38 5.45
C ARG A 505 8.58 8.90 5.17
N TRP A 506 8.55 8.02 6.18
CA TRP A 506 8.68 6.57 5.96
C TRP A 506 7.72 6.00 4.91
N GLN A 507 6.60 6.68 4.63
CA GLN A 507 5.61 6.25 3.66
C GLN A 507 6.16 6.20 2.23
N ILE A 508 7.02 7.16 1.84
CA ILE A 508 7.66 7.13 0.51
C ILE A 508 8.73 6.03 0.45
N GLU A 509 9.44 5.76 1.55
CA GLU A 509 10.39 4.65 1.63
C GLU A 509 9.66 3.30 1.48
N ALA A 510 8.47 3.15 2.08
CA ALA A 510 7.60 2.00 1.92
C ALA A 510 7.14 1.84 0.45
N CYS A 511 6.84 2.93 -0.26
CA CYS A 511 6.52 2.89 -1.69
C CYS A 511 7.67 2.30 -2.52
N PHE A 512 8.91 2.73 -2.28
CA PHE A 512 10.06 2.18 -2.98
C PHE A 512 10.34 0.72 -2.63
N ARG A 513 10.13 0.33 -1.36
CA ARG A 513 10.25 -1.07 -0.93
C ARG A 513 9.27 -1.95 -1.70
N ILE A 514 7.98 -1.57 -1.74
CA ILE A 514 6.94 -2.30 -2.48
C ILE A 514 7.31 -2.43 -3.96
N MET A 515 7.71 -1.34 -4.61
CA MET A 515 8.12 -1.37 -6.01
C MET A 515 9.30 -2.31 -6.26
N LYS A 516 10.32 -2.29 -5.39
CA LYS A 516 11.55 -3.07 -5.56
C LYS A 516 11.37 -4.54 -5.21
N THR A 517 10.63 -4.85 -4.17
CA THR A 517 10.47 -6.19 -3.60
C THR A 517 9.22 -6.86 -4.16
N ASP A 518 8.05 -6.32 -3.83
CA ASP A 518 6.77 -6.98 -4.08
C ASP A 518 6.37 -6.93 -5.55
N PHE A 519 6.68 -5.82 -6.24
CA PHE A 519 6.39 -5.64 -7.67
C PHE A 519 7.57 -5.95 -8.58
N SER A 520 8.70 -6.37 -8.04
CA SER A 520 9.90 -6.73 -8.80
C SER A 520 10.17 -5.76 -9.97
N ALA A 521 10.16 -4.44 -9.67
CA ALA A 521 10.46 -3.42 -10.68
C ALA A 521 11.89 -3.52 -11.21
N ARG A 522 12.71 -4.38 -10.62
CA ARG A 522 14.08 -4.73 -10.99
C ARG A 522 14.30 -6.25 -10.89
N PRO A 523 15.15 -6.85 -11.73
CA PRO A 523 15.88 -6.22 -12.83
C PRO A 523 14.92 -5.72 -13.93
N VAL A 524 15.34 -4.67 -14.64
CA VAL A 524 14.55 -4.09 -15.75
C VAL A 524 14.87 -4.83 -17.05
N PHE A 525 13.89 -5.51 -17.62
CA PHE A 525 14.06 -6.36 -18.81
C PHE A 525 13.93 -5.62 -20.15
N VAL A 526 13.49 -4.35 -20.16
CA VAL A 526 13.41 -3.52 -21.35
C VAL A 526 14.64 -2.63 -21.49
N GLN A 527 15.11 -2.41 -22.73
CA GLN A 527 16.40 -1.76 -22.96
C GLN A 527 16.28 -0.32 -23.50
N ARG A 528 15.28 -0.03 -24.35
CA ARG A 528 15.09 1.29 -24.93
C ARG A 528 14.56 2.28 -23.89
N ASN A 529 15.00 3.54 -23.89
CA ASN A 529 14.64 4.56 -22.92
C ASN A 529 13.13 4.82 -22.87
N ASP A 530 12.45 4.86 -24.02
CA ASP A 530 10.99 4.98 -24.08
C ASP A 530 10.28 3.83 -23.36
N ARG A 531 10.73 2.59 -23.60
CA ARG A 531 10.17 1.40 -22.94
C ARG A 531 10.51 1.32 -21.45
N ILE A 532 11.67 1.85 -21.04
CA ILE A 532 12.04 1.99 -19.62
C ILE A 532 11.07 2.95 -18.93
N ARG A 533 10.80 4.12 -19.54
CA ARG A 533 9.82 5.08 -19.00
C ARG A 533 8.44 4.46 -18.86
N ALA A 534 7.97 3.74 -19.89
CA ALA A 534 6.69 3.02 -19.84
C ALA A 534 6.66 1.91 -18.78
N HIS A 535 7.77 1.19 -18.58
CA HIS A 535 7.88 0.18 -17.52
C HIS A 535 7.68 0.80 -16.13
N PHE A 536 8.34 1.92 -15.85
CA PHE A 536 8.18 2.60 -14.56
C PHE A 536 6.81 3.27 -14.42
N LEU A 537 6.19 3.71 -15.51
CA LEU A 537 4.78 4.14 -15.49
C LEU A 537 3.86 3.01 -15.04
N ILE A 538 4.02 1.81 -15.58
CA ILE A 538 3.22 0.64 -15.16
C ILE A 538 3.46 0.32 -13.67
N CYS A 539 4.71 0.36 -13.21
CA CYS A 539 5.04 0.15 -11.79
C CYS A 539 4.42 1.24 -10.89
N PHE A 540 4.44 2.49 -11.33
CA PHE A 540 3.82 3.61 -10.64
C PHE A 540 2.29 3.47 -10.55
N LEU A 541 1.63 3.08 -11.64
CA LEU A 541 0.19 2.85 -11.67
C LEU A 541 -0.21 1.66 -10.79
N ALA A 542 0.58 0.59 -10.82
CA ALA A 542 0.41 -0.55 -9.93
C ALA A 542 0.54 -0.16 -8.46
N LEU A 543 1.56 0.63 -8.12
CA LEU A 543 1.76 1.17 -6.77
C LEU A 543 0.56 2.04 -6.36
N PHE A 544 0.08 2.90 -7.26
CA PHE A 544 -1.07 3.75 -6.99
C PHE A 544 -2.33 2.94 -6.65
N ILE A 545 -2.68 1.95 -7.49
CA ILE A 545 -3.85 1.08 -7.28
C ILE A 545 -3.70 0.29 -5.98
N TYR A 546 -2.51 -0.25 -5.70
CA TYR A 546 -2.23 -0.96 -4.46
C TYR A 546 -2.40 -0.05 -3.22
N ARG A 547 -1.80 1.14 -3.22
CA ARG A 547 -1.91 2.09 -2.10
C ARG A 547 -3.35 2.58 -1.91
N LEU A 548 -4.12 2.73 -2.99
CA LEU A 548 -5.53 3.04 -2.93
C LEU A 548 -6.33 1.90 -2.28
N LEU A 549 -6.06 0.64 -2.68
CA LEU A 549 -6.70 -0.53 -2.08
C LEU A 549 -6.39 -0.63 -0.59
N GLU A 550 -5.11 -0.52 -0.22
CA GLU A 550 -4.66 -0.51 1.17
C GLU A 550 -5.36 0.59 2.00
N LYS A 551 -5.51 1.79 1.45
CA LYS A 551 -6.23 2.90 2.10
C LYS A 551 -7.73 2.61 2.24
N LYS A 552 -8.38 2.05 1.21
CA LYS A 552 -9.80 1.65 1.28
C LYS A 552 -10.05 0.52 2.29
N LEU A 553 -9.07 -0.34 2.51
CA LEU A 553 -9.06 -1.36 3.56
C LEU A 553 -8.59 -0.82 4.93
N GLU A 554 -8.52 0.52 5.09
CA GLU A 554 -8.12 1.21 6.32
C GLU A 554 -6.74 0.77 6.85
N ARG A 555 -5.87 0.23 5.98
CA ARG A 555 -4.53 -0.27 6.32
C ARG A 555 -4.51 -1.34 7.42
N LYS A 556 -5.60 -2.12 7.53
CA LYS A 556 -5.75 -3.17 8.55
C LYS A 556 -4.94 -4.43 8.24
N TYR A 557 -4.46 -4.59 7.01
CA TYR A 557 -3.80 -5.80 6.51
C TYR A 557 -2.39 -5.47 6.04
N THR A 558 -1.48 -6.41 6.23
CA THR A 558 -0.10 -6.28 5.74
C THR A 558 -0.03 -6.42 4.22
N CYS A 559 1.08 -5.94 3.64
CA CYS A 559 1.32 -6.08 2.21
C CYS A 559 1.34 -7.57 1.77
N GLU A 560 1.94 -8.42 2.57
CA GLU A 560 2.03 -9.85 2.31
C GLU A 560 0.65 -10.53 2.33
N GLU A 561 -0.15 -10.28 3.37
CA GLU A 561 -1.52 -10.82 3.47
C GLU A 561 -2.38 -10.40 2.27
N LEU A 562 -2.34 -9.11 1.90
CA LEU A 562 -3.15 -8.60 0.81
C LEU A 562 -2.71 -9.19 -0.54
N LEU A 563 -1.41 -9.22 -0.82
CA LEU A 563 -0.92 -9.75 -2.08
C LEU A 563 -1.08 -11.27 -2.19
N SER A 564 -0.85 -12.03 -1.11
CA SER A 564 -1.08 -13.48 -1.13
C SER A 564 -2.55 -13.80 -1.38
N THR A 565 -3.47 -13.15 -0.65
CA THR A 565 -4.92 -13.34 -0.85
C THR A 565 -5.33 -13.04 -2.29
N LEU A 566 -4.85 -11.94 -2.89
CA LEU A 566 -5.17 -11.61 -4.29
C LEU A 566 -4.57 -12.63 -5.29
N ARG A 567 -3.39 -13.19 -5.01
CA ARG A 567 -2.73 -14.21 -5.84
C ARG A 567 -3.45 -15.55 -5.77
N ASP A 568 -3.89 -15.94 -4.59
CA ASP A 568 -4.56 -17.22 -4.33
C ASP A 568 -6.05 -17.18 -4.67
N TYR A 569 -6.56 -16.01 -5.13
CA TYR A 569 -7.95 -15.81 -5.47
C TYR A 569 -8.30 -16.43 -6.83
N GLU A 570 -8.59 -17.73 -6.83
CA GLU A 570 -8.68 -18.54 -8.04
C GLU A 570 -10.06 -19.22 -8.19
N PHE A 571 -10.38 -19.56 -9.42
CA PHE A 571 -11.62 -20.23 -9.82
C PHE A 571 -11.34 -21.46 -10.67
N ALA A 572 -12.03 -22.55 -10.39
CA ALA A 572 -12.04 -23.73 -11.25
C ALA A 572 -13.22 -23.66 -12.23
N ASP A 573 -12.98 -23.78 -13.56
CA ASP A 573 -14.04 -23.92 -14.56
C ASP A 573 -14.65 -25.30 -14.53
N VAL A 574 -15.97 -25.37 -14.45
CA VAL A 574 -16.74 -26.60 -14.42
C VAL A 574 -17.35 -26.82 -15.79
N GLN A 575 -16.58 -27.42 -16.71
CA GLN A 575 -17.01 -27.85 -18.06
C GLN A 575 -17.84 -26.82 -18.82
N GLY A 576 -17.51 -25.52 -18.65
CA GLY A 576 -18.21 -24.46 -19.31
C GLY A 576 -19.60 -24.13 -18.74
N GLN A 577 -20.01 -24.71 -17.62
CA GLN A 577 -21.27 -24.40 -16.93
C GLN A 577 -21.13 -23.20 -16.01
N GLY A 578 -19.97 -23.07 -15.35
CA GLY A 578 -19.68 -22.00 -14.39
C GLY A 578 -18.37 -22.23 -13.69
N PHE A 579 -18.22 -21.62 -12.52
CA PHE A 579 -16.97 -21.56 -11.78
C PHE A 579 -17.20 -21.94 -10.32
N ILE A 580 -16.25 -22.67 -9.75
CA ILE A 580 -16.16 -22.95 -8.32
C ILE A 580 -15.01 -22.10 -7.77
N PRO A 581 -15.25 -21.24 -6.76
CA PRO A 581 -14.17 -20.60 -6.00
C PRO A 581 -13.30 -21.66 -5.33
N ILE A 582 -11.98 -21.54 -5.45
CA ILE A 582 -11.00 -22.46 -4.87
C ILE A 582 -10.02 -21.73 -3.94
N TYR A 583 -10.42 -20.60 -3.41
CA TYR A 583 -9.75 -19.82 -2.37
C TYR A 583 -10.49 -19.97 -1.03
N GLU A 584 -9.85 -19.57 0.06
CA GLU A 584 -10.49 -19.50 1.37
C GLU A 584 -11.23 -18.18 1.56
N SER A 585 -12.48 -18.24 2.03
CA SER A 585 -13.21 -17.07 2.50
C SER A 585 -12.66 -16.64 3.86
N THR A 586 -12.29 -15.37 3.97
CA THR A 586 -11.66 -14.77 5.15
C THR A 586 -12.23 -13.37 5.39
N LYS A 587 -11.92 -12.76 6.55
CA LYS A 587 -12.27 -11.34 6.80
C LYS A 587 -11.68 -10.39 5.76
N LEU A 588 -10.53 -10.74 5.18
CA LEU A 588 -9.94 -9.95 4.11
C LEU A 588 -10.72 -10.08 2.80
N THR A 589 -11.18 -11.28 2.44
CA THR A 589 -12.03 -11.45 1.25
C THR A 589 -13.36 -10.73 1.41
N ASP A 590 -13.98 -10.76 2.60
CA ASP A 590 -15.20 -9.98 2.90
C ASP A 590 -14.96 -8.47 2.69
N ALA A 591 -13.85 -7.94 3.24
CA ALA A 591 -13.49 -6.54 3.08
C ALA A 591 -13.18 -6.16 1.61
N LEU A 592 -12.56 -7.07 0.85
CA LEU A 592 -12.34 -6.88 -0.59
C LEU A 592 -13.67 -6.83 -1.36
N HIS A 593 -14.63 -7.69 -1.02
CA HIS A 593 -15.98 -7.68 -1.61
C HIS A 593 -16.71 -6.37 -1.30
N GLU A 594 -16.64 -5.90 -0.07
CA GLU A 594 -17.23 -4.61 0.34
C GLU A 594 -16.63 -3.45 -0.46
N VAL A 595 -15.30 -3.38 -0.53
CA VAL A 595 -14.58 -2.36 -1.33
C VAL A 595 -14.94 -2.47 -2.81
N ALA A 596 -15.04 -3.66 -3.36
CA ALA A 596 -15.30 -3.88 -4.79
C ALA A 596 -16.79 -3.87 -5.14
N GLY A 597 -17.72 -4.09 -4.17
CA GLY A 597 -19.18 -4.07 -4.32
C GLY A 597 -19.74 -5.16 -5.19
N PHE A 598 -19.08 -6.28 -5.23
CA PHE A 598 -19.57 -7.53 -5.77
C PHE A 598 -19.10 -8.65 -4.84
N GLU A 599 -19.78 -9.79 -4.89
CA GLU A 599 -19.47 -10.97 -4.08
C GLU A 599 -19.21 -12.17 -4.99
N THR A 600 -18.25 -13.00 -4.62
CA THR A 600 -17.90 -14.25 -5.32
C THR A 600 -17.88 -15.47 -4.38
N ASP A 601 -18.14 -15.31 -3.08
CA ASP A 601 -18.13 -16.36 -2.06
C ASP A 601 -19.41 -17.23 -2.12
N TYR A 602 -19.61 -17.85 -3.26
CA TYR A 602 -20.70 -18.80 -3.51
C TYR A 602 -20.13 -20.18 -3.83
N GLU A 603 -20.79 -21.24 -3.39
CA GLU A 603 -20.37 -22.61 -3.72
C GLU A 603 -20.20 -22.81 -5.24
N PHE A 604 -21.00 -22.13 -6.04
CA PHE A 604 -20.95 -22.18 -7.49
C PHE A 604 -21.40 -20.86 -8.13
N LEU A 605 -20.61 -20.35 -9.05
CA LEU A 605 -20.90 -19.18 -9.84
C LEU A 605 -21.27 -19.56 -11.27
N THR A 606 -22.52 -19.35 -11.67
CA THR A 606 -22.91 -19.55 -13.06
C THR A 606 -22.15 -18.61 -13.99
N LYS A 607 -21.98 -18.98 -15.26
CA LYS A 607 -21.39 -18.07 -16.27
C LYS A 607 -22.09 -16.71 -16.35
N ARG A 608 -23.42 -16.70 -16.14
CA ARG A 608 -24.19 -15.46 -16.12
C ARG A 608 -23.79 -14.58 -14.93
N LYS A 609 -23.68 -15.17 -13.73
CA LYS A 609 -23.28 -14.43 -12.52
C LYS A 609 -21.84 -13.91 -12.65
N MET A 610 -20.93 -14.73 -13.17
CA MET A 610 -19.54 -14.28 -13.41
C MET A 610 -19.48 -13.11 -14.41
N LYS A 611 -20.25 -13.13 -15.50
CA LYS A 611 -20.33 -11.99 -16.44
C LYS A 611 -20.91 -10.74 -15.77
N GLU A 612 -21.84 -10.90 -14.86
CA GLU A 612 -22.38 -9.77 -14.07
C GLU A 612 -21.31 -9.18 -13.16
N ILE A 613 -20.52 -10.01 -12.46
CA ILE A 613 -19.38 -9.59 -11.64
C ILE A 613 -18.33 -8.85 -12.47
N GLN A 614 -17.94 -9.40 -13.63
CA GLN A 614 -17.03 -8.75 -14.57
C GLN A 614 -17.56 -7.40 -15.06
N LYS A 615 -18.86 -7.27 -15.23
CA LYS A 615 -19.49 -5.99 -15.58
C LYS A 615 -19.46 -5.01 -14.41
N LEU A 616 -19.75 -5.47 -13.19
CA LEU A 616 -19.70 -4.65 -11.98
C LEU A 616 -18.30 -4.13 -11.69
N SER A 617 -17.27 -4.96 -11.85
CA SER A 617 -15.87 -4.55 -11.65
C SER A 617 -15.39 -3.49 -12.66
N LYS A 618 -16.12 -3.27 -13.77
CA LYS A 618 -15.84 -2.24 -14.78
C LYS A 618 -16.72 -0.99 -14.65
N GLN A 619 -17.59 -0.92 -13.66
CA GLN A 619 -18.44 0.23 -13.44
C GLN A 619 -17.72 1.27 -12.57
N SER A 620 -17.69 2.52 -13.04
CA SER A 620 -17.29 3.66 -12.23
C SER A 620 -18.39 3.89 -11.19
N ARG A 621 -18.06 3.83 -9.92
CA ARG A 621 -19.00 4.15 -8.83
C ARG A 621 -19.05 5.66 -8.68
N GLU A 622 -20.13 6.26 -9.12
CA GLU A 622 -20.46 7.62 -8.69
C GLU A 622 -20.80 7.56 -7.19
N LYS A 623 -20.13 8.39 -6.39
CA LYS A 623 -20.50 8.54 -4.98
C LYS A 623 -21.94 9.03 -4.92
N SER A 624 -22.82 8.21 -4.32
CA SER A 624 -24.15 8.62 -3.87
C SER A 624 -24.04 9.63 -2.72
#